data_065b6116a577828626bac365f04c5855
#
_entry.id   065b6116a577828626bac365f04c5855
#
_cell.length_a   1.000
_cell.length_b   1.000
_cell.length_c   1.000
_cell.angle_alpha   90.00
_cell.angle_beta   90.00
_cell.angle_gamma   90.00
#
_symmetry.space_group_name_H-M   'P 1'
#
loop_
_entity.id
_entity.type
_entity.pdbx_description
1 polymer ?
#
loop_
_entity_poly.entity_id
_entity_poly.type
_entity_poly.pdbx_seq_one_letter_code
_entity_poly.pdbx_strand_id
1 'polypeptide(L)'
;MSNVKVTAVCDVYDDRNEEAAAMTEEKCGHRPATTTDYKELIHRDDVDAVIIVCAWEWHVPIAIEAMKAGKAVGLEVGGGYSVKQCWDLVDTYEATGTPFMFLENCCYGRRELMCLNMAEQGVFGEVVHCRGGYMHDLREEVTKGEENRHYRLRNYTKRNTENYPTHELGPIAKILKINNGNRMLTLSAMASKAAGLEHYVNDRDVENKKLKGVRFNQGDVVNTMIKCANGETIMLTLNTTLPRFYSRDFTVCGTKGMYEEENDTVFLDKKYTMMEEMFFKDFWGNAKDYEEEYDHPIWKKFLEDGVQGGHG
;
A
#
# COMPACT_ATOMS: atom_id res chain seq x y z
N MET A 1 -13.77 -17.83 -7.80
CA MET A 1 -14.86 -17.10 -7.10
C MET A 1 -16.16 -17.42 -7.83
N SER A 2 -17.02 -18.26 -7.27
CA SER A 2 -18.25 -18.74 -7.94
C SER A 2 -19.37 -17.69 -8.01
N ASN A 3 -19.24 -16.59 -7.26
CA ASN A 3 -20.32 -15.61 -7.08
C ASN A 3 -20.00 -14.23 -7.68
N VAL A 4 -18.93 -14.11 -8.46
CA VAL A 4 -18.52 -12.85 -9.09
C VAL A 4 -18.41 -13.05 -10.58
N LYS A 5 -18.99 -12.10 -11.35
CA LYS A 5 -18.90 -12.06 -12.80
C LYS A 5 -18.33 -10.72 -13.23
N VAL A 6 -17.30 -10.73 -14.07
CA VAL A 6 -16.75 -9.52 -14.70
C VAL A 6 -17.65 -9.18 -15.90
N THR A 7 -18.54 -8.20 -15.73
CA THR A 7 -19.53 -7.83 -16.78
C THR A 7 -19.00 -6.79 -17.74
N ALA A 8 -18.07 -5.93 -17.28
CA ALA A 8 -17.46 -4.89 -18.12
C ALA A 8 -16.02 -4.61 -17.68
N VAL A 9 -15.19 -4.15 -18.61
CA VAL A 9 -13.84 -3.62 -18.37
C VAL A 9 -13.71 -2.25 -19.04
N CYS A 10 -12.90 -1.37 -18.43
CA CYS A 10 -12.66 -0.02 -18.91
C CYS A 10 -11.21 0.38 -18.76
N ASP A 11 -10.57 0.74 -19.85
CA ASP A 11 -9.27 1.45 -19.87
C ASP A 11 -9.34 2.51 -20.98
N VAL A 12 -8.60 3.58 -20.84
CA VAL A 12 -8.48 4.63 -21.89
C VAL A 12 -7.75 4.13 -23.14
N TYR A 13 -7.18 2.94 -23.09
CA TYR A 13 -6.47 2.30 -24.19
C TYR A 13 -7.22 1.06 -24.68
N ASP A 14 -7.59 1.04 -25.95
CA ASP A 14 -8.35 -0.06 -26.55
C ASP A 14 -7.62 -1.40 -26.52
N ASP A 15 -6.30 -1.41 -26.68
CA ASP A 15 -5.47 -2.61 -26.60
C ASP A 15 -5.51 -3.27 -25.21
N ARG A 16 -5.57 -2.48 -24.14
CA ARG A 16 -5.73 -3.00 -22.78
C ARG A 16 -7.14 -3.50 -22.50
N ASN A 17 -8.14 -2.83 -23.04
CA ASN A 17 -9.53 -3.31 -22.99
C ASN A 17 -9.66 -4.68 -23.66
N GLU A 18 -9.05 -4.84 -24.83
CA GLU A 18 -9.07 -6.10 -25.59
C GLU A 18 -8.34 -7.22 -24.83
N GLU A 19 -7.16 -6.93 -24.28
CA GLU A 19 -6.38 -7.87 -23.48
C GLU A 19 -7.17 -8.34 -22.25
N ALA A 20 -7.76 -7.40 -21.48
CA ALA A 20 -8.54 -7.73 -20.28
C ALA A 20 -9.82 -8.52 -20.64
N ALA A 21 -10.46 -8.20 -21.74
CA ALA A 21 -11.63 -8.94 -22.21
C ALA A 21 -11.28 -10.36 -22.66
N ALA A 22 -10.19 -10.53 -23.39
CA ALA A 22 -9.71 -11.85 -23.83
C ALA A 22 -9.30 -12.72 -22.63
N MET A 23 -8.58 -12.14 -21.65
CA MET A 23 -8.22 -12.84 -20.41
C MET A 23 -9.46 -13.28 -19.61
N THR A 24 -10.47 -12.43 -19.53
CA THR A 24 -11.74 -12.76 -18.85
C THR A 24 -12.46 -13.90 -19.57
N GLU A 25 -12.51 -13.85 -20.89
CA GLU A 25 -13.14 -14.90 -21.70
C GLU A 25 -12.44 -16.24 -21.53
N GLU A 26 -11.10 -16.25 -21.55
CA GLU A 26 -10.29 -17.46 -21.33
C GLU A 26 -10.51 -18.06 -19.94
N LYS A 27 -10.47 -17.23 -18.89
CA LYS A 27 -10.52 -17.70 -17.49
C LYS A 27 -11.93 -17.94 -16.97
N CYS A 28 -12.91 -17.20 -17.46
CA CYS A 28 -14.28 -17.19 -16.92
C CYS A 28 -15.33 -17.73 -17.90
N GLY A 29 -14.96 -18.00 -19.15
CA GLY A 29 -15.85 -18.56 -20.16
C GLY A 29 -16.89 -17.57 -20.73
N HIS A 30 -16.71 -16.27 -20.49
CA HIS A 30 -17.55 -15.22 -21.08
C HIS A 30 -16.74 -13.96 -21.33
N ARG A 31 -17.10 -13.23 -22.37
CA ARG A 31 -16.46 -11.98 -22.74
C ARG A 31 -17.21 -10.79 -22.12
N PRO A 32 -16.54 -9.91 -21.34
CA PRO A 32 -17.15 -8.71 -20.80
C PRO A 32 -17.36 -7.64 -21.90
N ALA A 33 -18.24 -6.69 -21.64
CA ALA A 33 -18.30 -5.47 -22.44
C ALA A 33 -17.03 -4.63 -22.26
N THR A 34 -16.63 -3.88 -23.28
CA THR A 34 -15.47 -2.98 -23.23
C THR A 34 -15.90 -1.54 -23.51
N THR A 35 -15.29 -0.58 -22.82
CA THR A 35 -15.49 0.86 -23.07
C THR A 35 -14.23 1.63 -22.70
N THR A 36 -14.05 2.82 -23.28
CA THR A 36 -13.01 3.78 -22.90
C THR A 36 -13.53 4.89 -21.99
N ASP A 37 -14.80 4.90 -21.66
CA ASP A 37 -15.43 5.84 -20.74
C ASP A 37 -15.91 5.11 -19.47
N TYR A 38 -15.24 5.37 -18.34
CA TYR A 38 -15.61 4.77 -17.07
C TYR A 38 -17.04 5.11 -16.62
N LYS A 39 -17.62 6.22 -17.08
CA LYS A 39 -19.00 6.59 -16.76
C LYS A 39 -19.99 5.64 -17.42
N GLU A 40 -19.74 5.26 -18.68
CA GLU A 40 -20.56 4.25 -19.35
C GLU A 40 -20.54 2.92 -18.57
N LEU A 41 -19.35 2.50 -18.09
CA LEU A 41 -19.25 1.29 -17.28
C LEU A 41 -20.04 1.41 -15.98
N ILE A 42 -19.86 2.51 -15.24
CA ILE A 42 -20.49 2.71 -13.92
C ILE A 42 -22.02 2.72 -14.01
N HIS A 43 -22.58 3.33 -15.05
CA HIS A 43 -24.04 3.46 -15.20
C HIS A 43 -24.73 2.27 -15.88
N ARG A 44 -24.02 1.15 -16.08
CA ARG A 44 -24.63 -0.10 -16.57
C ARG A 44 -25.51 -0.74 -15.49
N ASP A 45 -26.63 -1.29 -15.90
CA ASP A 45 -27.55 -2.01 -14.99
C ASP A 45 -26.99 -3.35 -14.48
N ASP A 46 -26.06 -3.95 -15.25
CA ASP A 46 -25.43 -5.25 -14.92
C ASP A 46 -24.13 -5.13 -14.12
N VAL A 47 -23.81 -3.95 -13.60
CA VAL A 47 -22.66 -3.69 -12.72
C VAL A 47 -23.16 -3.39 -11.32
N ASP A 48 -22.75 -4.20 -10.32
CA ASP A 48 -23.06 -4.02 -8.90
C ASP A 48 -21.90 -3.38 -8.15
N ALA A 49 -20.66 -3.64 -8.59
CA ALA A 49 -19.44 -3.18 -7.95
C ALA A 49 -18.37 -2.81 -8.97
N VAL A 50 -17.50 -1.87 -8.60
CA VAL A 50 -16.40 -1.39 -9.43
C VAL A 50 -15.08 -1.58 -8.68
N ILE A 51 -14.10 -2.22 -9.33
CA ILE A 51 -12.71 -2.30 -8.85
C ILE A 51 -11.88 -1.28 -9.65
N ILE A 52 -11.24 -0.35 -8.95
CA ILE A 52 -10.51 0.77 -9.54
C ILE A 52 -9.01 0.54 -9.39
N VAL A 53 -8.32 0.27 -10.49
CA VAL A 53 -6.89 -0.06 -10.58
C VAL A 53 -6.16 0.80 -11.64
N CYS A 54 -6.56 2.05 -11.78
CA CYS A 54 -6.04 2.97 -12.79
C CYS A 54 -4.94 3.91 -12.23
N ALA A 55 -4.57 4.95 -12.98
CA ALA A 55 -3.64 5.98 -12.51
C ALA A 55 -4.22 6.75 -11.30
N TRP A 56 -3.38 7.08 -10.33
CA TRP A 56 -3.77 7.67 -9.03
C TRP A 56 -4.67 8.90 -9.14
N GLU A 57 -4.45 9.76 -10.13
CA GLU A 57 -5.25 10.98 -10.32
C GLU A 57 -6.73 10.69 -10.62
N TRP A 58 -7.04 9.49 -11.09
CA TRP A 58 -8.40 9.06 -11.41
C TRP A 58 -9.09 8.26 -10.32
N HIS A 59 -8.38 7.82 -9.30
CA HIS A 59 -8.91 6.99 -8.22
C HIS A 59 -10.14 7.61 -7.58
N VAL A 60 -9.99 8.81 -7.01
CA VAL A 60 -11.08 9.46 -6.28
C VAL A 60 -12.22 9.93 -7.18
N PRO A 61 -11.97 10.56 -8.35
CA PRO A 61 -13.06 10.92 -9.27
C PRO A 61 -13.94 9.73 -9.67
N ILE A 62 -13.35 8.59 -10.01
CA ILE A 62 -14.09 7.38 -10.39
C ILE A 62 -14.83 6.78 -9.19
N ALA A 63 -14.19 6.72 -8.01
CA ALA A 63 -14.80 6.19 -6.80
C ALA A 63 -16.04 7.01 -6.36
N ILE A 64 -15.96 8.34 -6.43
CA ILE A 64 -17.08 9.23 -6.13
C ILE A 64 -18.24 9.01 -7.09
N GLU A 65 -17.97 8.91 -8.40
CA GLU A 65 -19.00 8.65 -9.41
C GLU A 65 -19.68 7.30 -9.18
N ALA A 66 -18.90 6.25 -8.89
CA ALA A 66 -19.42 4.91 -8.62
C ALA A 66 -20.31 4.89 -7.36
N MET A 67 -19.86 5.50 -6.24
CA MET A 67 -20.65 5.57 -5.02
C MET A 67 -21.95 6.34 -5.22
N LYS A 68 -21.94 7.45 -5.96
CA LYS A 68 -23.16 8.22 -6.29
C LYS A 68 -24.12 7.43 -7.18
N ALA A 69 -23.61 6.53 -8.01
CA ALA A 69 -24.41 5.61 -8.81
C ALA A 69 -24.88 4.36 -8.01
N GLY A 70 -24.58 4.28 -6.71
CA GLY A 70 -24.94 3.16 -5.86
C GLY A 70 -24.12 1.88 -6.09
N LYS A 71 -22.97 1.97 -6.79
CA LYS A 71 -22.10 0.84 -7.07
C LYS A 71 -21.06 0.70 -5.96
N ALA A 72 -20.95 -0.50 -5.38
CA ALA A 72 -19.90 -0.78 -4.39
C ALA A 72 -18.50 -0.55 -5.00
N VAL A 73 -17.56 -0.04 -4.20
CA VAL A 73 -16.24 0.36 -4.68
C VAL A 73 -15.14 -0.40 -3.97
N GLY A 74 -14.26 -1.05 -4.73
CA GLY A 74 -12.92 -1.44 -4.32
C GLY A 74 -11.91 -0.52 -4.96
N LEU A 75 -11.15 0.24 -4.16
CA LEU A 75 -10.16 1.20 -4.63
C LEU A 75 -8.76 0.72 -4.33
N GLU A 76 -7.94 0.54 -5.37
CA GLU A 76 -6.51 0.24 -5.24
C GLU A 76 -5.74 1.37 -4.54
N VAL A 77 -4.57 1.02 -4.01
CA VAL A 77 -3.69 1.93 -3.26
C VAL A 77 -3.20 3.10 -4.13
N GLY A 78 -2.89 4.22 -3.47
CA GLY A 78 -2.59 5.50 -4.09
C GLY A 78 -3.58 6.60 -3.67
N GLY A 79 -4.82 6.21 -3.37
CA GLY A 79 -5.84 7.03 -2.70
C GLY A 79 -6.03 8.44 -3.26
N GLY A 80 -6.16 9.41 -2.36
CA GLY A 80 -6.42 10.79 -2.72
C GLY A 80 -5.17 11.55 -3.18
N TYR A 81 -5.34 12.39 -4.19
CA TYR A 81 -4.30 13.22 -4.78
C TYR A 81 -4.16 14.60 -4.11
N SER A 82 -5.12 14.94 -3.27
CA SER A 82 -5.15 16.17 -2.48
C SER A 82 -6.01 15.97 -1.23
N VAL A 83 -5.81 16.84 -0.23
CA VAL A 83 -6.65 16.85 0.98
C VAL A 83 -8.13 17.02 0.65
N LYS A 84 -8.44 17.85 -0.34
CA LYS A 84 -9.83 18.01 -0.80
C LYS A 84 -10.42 16.71 -1.32
N GLN A 85 -9.69 15.96 -2.14
CA GLN A 85 -10.16 14.66 -2.63
C GLN A 85 -10.39 13.65 -1.51
N CYS A 86 -9.55 13.66 -0.47
CA CYS A 86 -9.75 12.80 0.68
C CYS A 86 -11.07 13.12 1.40
N TRP A 87 -11.37 14.41 1.60
CA TRP A 87 -12.66 14.84 2.17
C TRP A 87 -13.83 14.51 1.25
N ASP A 88 -13.74 14.83 -0.04
CA ASP A 88 -14.80 14.52 -1.00
C ASP A 88 -15.15 13.03 -1.02
N LEU A 89 -14.14 12.15 -0.85
CA LEU A 89 -14.35 10.70 -0.79
C LEU A 89 -15.13 10.29 0.47
N VAL A 90 -14.71 10.78 1.65
CA VAL A 90 -15.37 10.50 2.92
C VAL A 90 -16.78 11.07 2.94
N ASP A 91 -16.95 12.33 2.55
CA ASP A 91 -18.26 13.01 2.49
C ASP A 91 -19.22 12.26 1.54
N THR A 92 -18.71 11.76 0.41
CA THR A 92 -19.53 10.97 -0.53
C THR A 92 -19.91 9.61 0.08
N TYR A 93 -18.99 8.93 0.74
CA TYR A 93 -19.28 7.68 1.45
C TYR A 93 -20.36 7.88 2.51
N GLU A 94 -20.21 8.91 3.35
CA GLU A 94 -21.20 9.22 4.41
C GLU A 94 -22.58 9.60 3.83
N ALA A 95 -22.60 10.36 2.73
CA ALA A 95 -23.84 10.80 2.09
C ALA A 95 -24.57 9.67 1.36
N THR A 96 -23.87 8.72 0.77
CA THR A 96 -24.47 7.66 -0.05
C THR A 96 -24.70 6.36 0.72
N GLY A 97 -23.90 6.07 1.76
CA GLY A 97 -23.87 4.78 2.44
C GLY A 97 -23.45 3.61 1.53
N THR A 98 -22.93 3.90 0.35
CA THR A 98 -22.50 2.88 -0.61
C THR A 98 -21.24 2.16 -0.11
N PRO A 99 -21.18 0.82 -0.14
CA PRO A 99 -19.99 0.09 0.32
C PRO A 99 -18.72 0.55 -0.39
N PHE A 100 -17.70 0.86 0.41
CA PHE A 100 -16.38 1.27 -0.07
C PHE A 100 -15.30 0.51 0.67
N MET A 101 -14.32 -0.02 -0.05
CA MET A 101 -13.15 -0.67 0.51
C MET A 101 -11.88 -0.15 -0.17
N PHE A 102 -10.95 0.37 0.64
CA PHE A 102 -9.60 0.65 0.19
C PHE A 102 -8.79 -0.66 0.22
N LEU A 103 -8.23 -1.05 -0.93
CA LEU A 103 -7.64 -2.38 -1.13
C LEU A 103 -6.16 -2.41 -0.72
N GLU A 104 -5.86 -1.96 0.51
CA GLU A 104 -4.50 -2.02 1.04
C GLU A 104 -4.13 -3.45 1.42
N ASN A 105 -3.45 -4.14 0.52
CA ASN A 105 -3.09 -5.54 0.63
C ASN A 105 -2.13 -5.83 1.79
N CYS A 106 -1.23 -4.90 2.14
CA CYS A 106 -0.28 -5.10 3.24
C CYS A 106 -0.96 -5.20 4.60
N CYS A 107 -2.20 -4.71 4.74
CA CYS A 107 -3.02 -4.98 5.93
C CYS A 107 -3.33 -6.47 6.15
N TYR A 108 -3.10 -7.31 5.16
CA TYR A 108 -3.38 -8.75 5.18
C TYR A 108 -2.11 -9.60 5.06
N GLY A 109 -0.94 -8.98 5.07
CA GLY A 109 0.32 -9.70 5.16
C GLY A 109 0.42 -10.51 6.46
N ARG A 110 1.07 -11.68 6.40
CA ARG A 110 1.13 -12.59 7.56
C ARG A 110 1.76 -11.92 8.78
N ARG A 111 2.86 -11.20 8.57
CA ARG A 111 3.60 -10.54 9.66
C ARG A 111 2.81 -9.37 10.25
N GLU A 112 2.17 -8.59 9.41
CA GLU A 112 1.32 -7.46 9.82
C GLU A 112 0.11 -7.95 10.62
N LEU A 113 -0.56 -8.99 10.15
CA LEU A 113 -1.67 -9.62 10.87
C LEU A 113 -1.22 -10.31 12.16
N MET A 114 -0.07 -10.98 12.16
CA MET A 114 0.51 -11.57 13.37
C MET A 114 0.82 -10.48 14.41
N CYS A 115 1.47 -9.39 14.02
CA CYS A 115 1.76 -8.27 14.90
C CYS A 115 0.49 -7.59 15.42
N LEU A 116 -0.54 -7.47 14.59
CA LEU A 116 -1.86 -6.97 15.02
C LEU A 116 -2.43 -7.87 16.13
N ASN A 117 -2.45 -9.18 15.92
CA ASN A 117 -2.93 -10.15 16.91
C ASN A 117 -2.09 -10.14 18.21
N MET A 118 -0.77 -10.05 18.08
CA MET A 118 0.14 -9.91 19.25
C MET A 118 -0.12 -8.62 20.03
N ALA A 119 -0.35 -7.50 19.33
CA ALA A 119 -0.67 -6.22 19.96
C ALA A 119 -2.03 -6.28 20.69
N GLU A 120 -3.06 -6.87 20.08
CA GLU A 120 -4.38 -7.07 20.68
C GLU A 120 -4.34 -7.96 21.93
N GLN A 121 -3.45 -8.97 21.94
CA GLN A 121 -3.22 -9.82 23.10
C GLN A 121 -2.28 -9.21 24.15
N GLY A 122 -1.75 -8.00 23.91
CA GLY A 122 -0.88 -7.29 24.85
C GLY A 122 0.54 -7.85 24.96
N VAL A 123 0.98 -8.66 23.98
CA VAL A 123 2.32 -9.27 23.94
C VAL A 123 3.41 -8.21 23.92
N PHE A 124 3.21 -7.14 23.13
CA PHE A 124 4.13 -5.99 23.09
C PHE A 124 3.98 -5.03 24.29
N GLY A 125 2.98 -5.24 25.16
CA GLY A 125 2.61 -4.28 26.20
C GLY A 125 1.95 -3.05 25.58
N GLU A 126 2.26 -1.85 26.11
CA GLU A 126 1.81 -0.60 25.52
C GLU A 126 2.68 -0.27 24.31
N VAL A 127 2.09 -0.18 23.11
CA VAL A 127 2.81 0.21 21.90
C VAL A 127 3.09 1.72 21.97
N VAL A 128 4.33 2.10 21.78
CA VAL A 128 4.79 3.49 21.92
C VAL A 128 5.30 4.09 20.63
N HIS A 129 5.75 3.23 19.69
CA HIS A 129 6.28 3.66 18.40
C HIS A 129 6.05 2.58 17.34
N CYS A 130 5.74 3.02 16.13
CA CYS A 130 5.78 2.17 14.95
C CYS A 130 6.61 2.83 13.85
N ARG A 131 7.24 2.02 13.03
CA ARG A 131 8.00 2.46 11.86
C ARG A 131 7.61 1.64 10.65
N GLY A 132 7.70 2.25 9.48
CA GLY A 132 7.49 1.56 8.23
C GLY A 132 7.80 2.44 7.05
N GLY A 133 7.65 1.91 5.84
CA GLY A 133 7.95 2.68 4.65
C GLY A 133 7.68 1.92 3.36
N TYR A 134 7.87 2.62 2.26
CA TYR A 134 7.91 2.02 0.95
C TYR A 134 9.30 2.23 0.34
N MET A 135 10.11 1.21 0.48
CA MET A 135 11.50 1.24 0.11
C MET A 135 11.75 0.19 -0.98
N HIS A 136 11.78 0.63 -2.22
CA HIS A 136 11.83 -0.22 -3.42
C HIS A 136 12.58 0.50 -4.54
N ASP A 137 13.54 -0.16 -5.18
CA ASP A 137 14.22 0.41 -6.35
C ASP A 137 13.27 0.43 -7.56
N LEU A 138 12.61 1.55 -7.78
CA LEU A 138 11.68 1.76 -8.90
C LEU A 138 12.30 2.56 -10.05
N ARG A 139 13.61 2.76 -10.08
CA ARG A 139 14.25 3.61 -11.10
C ARG A 139 13.97 3.14 -12.51
N GLU A 140 14.06 1.83 -12.76
CA GLU A 140 13.75 1.26 -14.08
C GLU A 140 12.27 1.45 -14.44
N GLU A 141 11.36 1.13 -13.53
CA GLU A 141 9.92 1.27 -13.75
C GLU A 141 9.49 2.70 -14.02
N VAL A 142 9.98 3.65 -13.19
CA VAL A 142 9.62 5.07 -13.33
C VAL A 142 10.16 5.66 -14.64
N THR A 143 11.35 5.27 -15.07
CA THR A 143 11.97 5.80 -16.29
C THR A 143 11.43 5.22 -17.58
N LYS A 144 10.69 4.12 -17.54
CA LYS A 144 9.89 3.57 -18.65
C LYS A 144 8.50 4.20 -18.78
N GLY A 145 8.19 5.22 -17.95
CA GLY A 145 6.83 5.72 -17.73
C GLY A 145 6.00 6.02 -18.97
N GLU A 146 6.57 6.62 -20.03
CA GLU A 146 5.82 6.90 -21.28
C GLU A 146 5.54 5.61 -22.07
N GLU A 147 6.53 4.74 -22.21
CA GLU A 147 6.46 3.49 -22.94
C GLU A 147 5.48 2.51 -22.29
N ASN A 148 5.51 2.42 -20.96
CA ASN A 148 4.60 1.60 -20.18
C ASN A 148 3.30 2.31 -19.83
N ARG A 149 3.10 3.56 -20.29
CA ARG A 149 1.95 4.39 -19.89
C ARG A 149 1.88 4.59 -18.38
N HIS A 150 3.01 4.58 -17.69
CA HIS A 150 3.11 4.57 -16.24
C HIS A 150 2.97 5.98 -15.66
N TYR A 151 2.06 6.15 -14.72
CA TYR A 151 1.70 7.45 -14.14
C TYR A 151 2.74 8.01 -13.15
N ARG A 152 3.62 7.17 -12.56
CA ARG A 152 4.60 7.61 -11.54
C ARG A 152 5.58 8.65 -12.08
N LEU A 153 6.02 8.55 -13.32
CA LEU A 153 6.93 9.51 -13.93
C LEU A 153 6.43 10.96 -13.76
N ARG A 154 5.14 11.20 -14.02
CA ARG A 154 4.53 12.53 -13.85
C ARG A 154 4.59 13.03 -12.41
N ASN A 155 4.42 12.13 -11.45
CA ASN A 155 4.53 12.46 -10.03
C ASN A 155 5.94 12.83 -9.65
N TYR A 156 6.92 12.03 -10.02
CA TYR A 156 8.33 12.23 -9.67
C TYR A 156 8.95 13.50 -10.30
N THR A 157 8.44 13.95 -11.44
CA THR A 157 8.87 15.22 -12.05
C THR A 157 8.23 16.45 -11.41
N LYS A 158 7.05 16.34 -10.81
CA LYS A 158 6.24 17.48 -10.35
C LYS A 158 6.14 17.62 -8.84
N ARG A 159 6.17 16.52 -8.10
CA ARG A 159 5.91 16.46 -6.65
C ARG A 159 7.18 16.16 -5.87
N ASN A 160 7.18 16.55 -4.59
CA ASN A 160 8.20 16.18 -3.61
C ASN A 160 7.47 15.87 -2.30
N THR A 161 7.17 14.60 -2.05
CA THR A 161 6.30 14.19 -0.96
C THR A 161 6.50 12.71 -0.64
N GLU A 162 6.02 12.29 0.52
CA GLU A 162 5.69 10.90 0.78
C GLU A 162 4.52 10.50 -0.13
N ASN A 163 4.80 9.81 -1.23
CA ASN A 163 3.81 9.57 -2.27
C ASN A 163 3.21 8.16 -2.25
N TYR A 164 3.66 7.30 -1.33
CA TYR A 164 3.15 5.93 -1.23
C TYR A 164 3.17 5.39 0.22
N PRO A 165 2.50 6.04 1.18
CA PRO A 165 2.58 5.68 2.60
C PRO A 165 1.74 4.47 3.01
N THR A 166 0.84 4.02 2.16
CA THR A 166 -0.30 3.18 2.56
C THR A 166 0.08 1.78 2.99
N HIS A 167 1.11 1.19 2.36
CA HIS A 167 1.53 -0.18 2.65
C HIS A 167 1.94 -0.40 4.11
N GLU A 168 2.47 0.62 4.77
CA GLU A 168 2.83 0.51 6.17
C GLU A 168 1.90 1.31 7.08
N LEU A 169 1.44 2.45 6.63
CA LEU A 169 0.49 3.23 7.42
C LEU A 169 -0.82 2.47 7.67
N GLY A 170 -1.26 1.64 6.72
CA GLY A 170 -2.45 0.81 6.87
C GLY A 170 -2.34 -0.18 8.04
N PRO A 171 -1.37 -1.10 8.04
CA PRO A 171 -1.11 -2.01 9.16
C PRO A 171 -0.88 -1.28 10.49
N ILE A 172 -0.04 -0.24 10.50
CA ILE A 172 0.24 0.57 11.70
C ILE A 172 -1.04 1.21 12.23
N ALA A 173 -1.88 1.76 11.36
CA ALA A 173 -3.15 2.39 11.76
C ALA A 173 -4.10 1.39 12.42
N LYS A 174 -4.11 0.13 11.98
CA LYS A 174 -4.89 -0.94 12.64
C LYS A 174 -4.34 -1.23 14.03
N ILE A 175 -3.02 -1.43 14.18
CA ILE A 175 -2.36 -1.69 15.48
C ILE A 175 -2.63 -0.55 16.46
N LEU A 176 -2.48 0.70 16.02
CA LEU A 176 -2.67 1.89 16.85
C LEU A 176 -4.13 2.34 16.96
N LYS A 177 -5.07 1.58 16.36
CA LYS A 177 -6.52 1.87 16.36
C LYS A 177 -6.86 3.29 15.90
N ILE A 178 -6.17 3.78 14.88
CA ILE A 178 -6.42 5.10 14.30
C ILE A 178 -7.87 5.17 13.80
N ASN A 179 -8.57 6.26 14.15
CA ASN A 179 -10.00 6.49 13.96
C ASN A 179 -10.92 5.50 14.71
N ASN A 180 -10.36 4.70 15.62
CA ASN A 180 -11.10 3.77 16.48
C ASN A 180 -10.55 3.83 17.92
N GLY A 181 -10.59 5.03 18.54
CA GLY A 181 -10.06 5.32 19.88
C GLY A 181 -8.71 6.05 19.88
N ASN A 182 -8.11 6.26 18.73
CA ASN A 182 -6.89 7.04 18.54
C ASN A 182 -6.98 7.88 17.26
N ARG A 183 -6.11 8.85 17.07
CA ARG A 183 -6.03 9.68 15.85
C ARG A 183 -4.64 10.27 15.67
N MET A 184 -4.27 10.57 14.42
CA MET A 184 -3.09 11.35 14.11
C MET A 184 -3.34 12.83 14.41
N LEU A 185 -2.41 13.50 15.10
CA LEU A 185 -2.55 14.91 15.50
C LEU A 185 -1.69 15.85 14.66
N THR A 186 -0.42 15.51 14.53
CA THR A 186 0.56 16.35 13.82
C THR A 186 1.43 15.51 12.92
N LEU A 187 1.88 16.10 11.81
CA LEU A 187 2.77 15.49 10.86
C LEU A 187 3.89 16.48 10.50
N SER A 188 5.12 15.96 10.40
CA SER A 188 6.27 16.68 9.85
C SER A 188 6.99 15.78 8.87
N ALA A 189 7.31 16.30 7.70
CA ALA A 189 8.02 15.54 6.66
C ALA A 189 9.25 16.31 6.16
N MET A 190 10.31 15.58 5.86
CA MET A 190 11.55 16.13 5.30
C MET A 190 12.03 15.24 4.15
N ALA A 191 12.26 15.86 3.00
CA ALA A 191 12.80 15.20 1.83
C ALA A 191 14.29 15.51 1.65
N SER A 192 15.05 14.51 1.21
CA SER A 192 16.42 14.70 0.73
C SER A 192 16.45 15.43 -0.62
N LYS A 193 17.64 15.71 -1.14
CA LYS A 193 17.78 16.14 -2.54
C LYS A 193 17.30 15.05 -3.50
N ALA A 194 16.88 15.44 -4.70
CA ALA A 194 16.60 14.58 -5.84
C ALA A 194 17.87 14.38 -6.67
N ALA A 195 18.44 13.21 -6.71
CA ALA A 195 19.65 12.89 -7.45
C ALA A 195 19.63 11.52 -8.12
N GLY A 196 18.97 10.54 -7.50
CA GLY A 196 19.02 9.14 -7.92
C GLY A 196 18.50 8.90 -9.34
N LEU A 197 17.32 9.45 -9.67
CA LEU A 197 16.77 9.33 -11.04
C LEU A 197 17.57 10.12 -12.07
N GLU A 198 18.08 11.33 -11.71
CA GLU A 198 18.91 12.10 -12.62
C GLU A 198 20.19 11.36 -13.00
N HIS A 199 20.89 10.77 -12.02
CA HIS A 199 22.06 9.91 -12.30
C HIS A 199 21.66 8.67 -13.11
N TYR A 200 20.57 8.02 -12.75
CA TYR A 200 20.14 6.82 -13.43
C TYR A 200 19.87 7.04 -14.93
N VAL A 201 19.17 8.10 -15.31
CA VAL A 201 18.82 8.40 -16.70
C VAL A 201 20.00 8.95 -17.51
N ASN A 202 20.96 9.60 -16.86
CA ASN A 202 22.13 10.16 -17.53
C ASN A 202 23.27 9.14 -17.70
N ASP A 203 23.48 8.28 -16.71
CA ASP A 203 24.60 7.33 -16.67
C ASP A 203 24.26 5.99 -17.33
N ARG A 204 22.98 5.68 -17.50
CA ARG A 204 22.54 4.43 -18.13
C ARG A 204 21.89 4.65 -19.49
N ASP A 205 21.88 3.60 -20.29
CA ASP A 205 21.17 3.60 -21.56
C ASP A 205 19.72 3.23 -21.36
N VAL A 206 18.93 4.17 -20.77
CA VAL A 206 17.50 3.98 -20.56
C VAL A 206 16.75 4.04 -21.90
N GLU A 207 15.65 3.30 -22.00
CA GLU A 207 14.82 3.26 -23.23
C GLU A 207 14.25 4.64 -23.56
N ASN A 208 13.71 5.33 -22.58
CA ASN A 208 13.15 6.67 -22.75
C ASN A 208 14.24 7.74 -22.82
N LYS A 209 14.78 7.95 -24.03
CA LYS A 209 15.83 8.94 -24.30
C LYS A 209 15.43 10.41 -24.01
N LYS A 210 14.13 10.70 -23.96
CA LYS A 210 13.62 12.05 -23.63
C LYS A 210 13.93 12.45 -22.19
N LEU A 211 14.24 11.48 -21.31
CA LEU A 211 14.55 11.75 -19.91
C LEU A 211 15.98 12.25 -19.68
N LYS A 212 16.87 12.18 -20.66
CA LYS A 212 18.23 12.75 -20.53
C LYS A 212 18.17 14.25 -20.27
N GLY A 213 18.80 14.68 -19.17
CA GLY A 213 18.81 16.08 -18.74
C GLY A 213 17.52 16.56 -18.05
N VAL A 214 16.51 15.68 -17.88
CA VAL A 214 15.31 16.03 -17.11
C VAL A 214 15.67 16.09 -15.64
N ARG A 215 15.16 17.11 -14.95
CA ARG A 215 15.23 17.23 -13.50
C ARG A 215 13.98 16.61 -12.87
N PHE A 216 14.23 15.84 -11.83
CA PHE A 216 13.17 15.26 -11.01
C PHE A 216 13.00 16.09 -9.74
N ASN A 217 11.77 16.27 -9.31
CA ASN A 217 11.46 17.08 -8.13
C ASN A 217 11.34 16.22 -6.86
N GLN A 218 11.01 14.94 -7.01
CA GLN A 218 10.87 14.01 -5.89
C GLN A 218 12.23 13.76 -5.22
N GLY A 219 12.34 14.11 -3.95
CA GLY A 219 13.51 13.77 -3.13
C GLY A 219 13.71 12.27 -3.04
N ASP A 220 14.97 11.82 -3.03
CA ASP A 220 15.30 10.40 -3.07
C ASP A 220 14.84 9.64 -1.81
N VAL A 221 14.88 10.31 -0.67
CA VAL A 221 14.36 9.79 0.61
C VAL A 221 13.45 10.84 1.22
N VAL A 222 12.25 10.43 1.63
CA VAL A 222 11.35 11.26 2.40
C VAL A 222 11.06 10.57 3.73
N ASN A 223 11.35 11.26 4.83
CA ASN A 223 11.02 10.80 6.18
C ASN A 223 9.85 11.61 6.72
N THR A 224 8.82 10.92 7.21
CA THR A 224 7.62 11.52 7.76
C THR A 224 7.42 11.05 9.20
N MET A 225 7.33 11.99 10.14
CA MET A 225 7.05 11.71 11.54
C MET A 225 5.64 12.16 11.89
N ILE A 226 4.86 11.27 12.49
CA ILE A 226 3.48 11.53 12.91
C ILE A 226 3.37 11.33 14.43
N LYS A 227 2.66 12.23 15.11
CA LYS A 227 2.29 12.11 16.53
C LYS A 227 0.83 11.74 16.65
N CYS A 228 0.52 10.71 17.45
CA CYS A 228 -0.83 10.26 17.73
C CYS A 228 -1.38 10.80 19.06
N ALA A 229 -2.69 10.77 19.22
CA ALA A 229 -3.41 11.34 20.37
C ALA A 229 -3.11 10.59 21.68
N ASN A 230 -2.95 9.27 21.62
CA ASN A 230 -2.63 8.47 22.81
C ASN A 230 -1.14 8.50 23.17
N GLY A 231 -0.32 9.26 22.42
CA GLY A 231 1.08 9.47 22.76
C GLY A 231 2.08 8.75 21.85
N GLU A 232 1.65 7.83 21.03
CA GLU A 232 2.51 7.08 20.10
C GLU A 232 3.07 7.98 18.99
N THR A 233 4.17 7.54 18.40
CA THR A 233 4.73 8.13 17.20
C THR A 233 4.79 7.10 16.07
N ILE A 234 4.64 7.59 14.82
CA ILE A 234 4.84 6.79 13.62
C ILE A 234 5.94 7.46 12.80
N MET A 235 6.90 6.68 12.30
CA MET A 235 7.88 7.13 11.34
C MET A 235 7.69 6.37 10.02
N LEU A 236 7.54 7.10 8.91
CA LEU A 236 7.45 6.52 7.58
C LEU A 236 8.64 6.96 6.73
N THR A 237 9.15 6.06 5.89
CA THR A 237 10.25 6.33 4.96
C THR A 237 9.88 5.94 3.54
N LEU A 238 9.87 6.90 2.63
CA LEU A 238 9.85 6.64 1.20
C LEU A 238 11.28 6.61 0.66
N ASN A 239 11.65 5.54 -0.08
CA ASN A 239 12.92 5.47 -0.80
C ASN A 239 12.76 4.59 -2.04
N THR A 240 12.48 5.23 -3.18
CA THR A 240 12.13 4.53 -4.43
C THR A 240 13.02 4.90 -5.62
N THR A 241 13.99 5.78 -5.42
CA THR A 241 14.85 6.33 -6.48
C THR A 241 16.34 6.07 -6.28
N LEU A 242 16.69 5.26 -5.30
CA LEU A 242 18.06 4.83 -5.04
C LEU A 242 18.21 3.30 -5.19
N PRO A 243 19.45 2.79 -5.42
CA PRO A 243 19.70 1.36 -5.46
C PRO A 243 19.52 0.75 -4.08
N ARG A 244 18.59 -0.17 -3.96
CA ARG A 244 18.32 -0.89 -2.72
C ARG A 244 17.52 -2.16 -2.95
N PHE A 245 17.51 -3.06 -1.96
CA PHE A 245 16.56 -4.16 -1.89
C PHE A 245 15.17 -3.67 -1.41
N TYR A 246 14.14 -4.46 -1.66
CA TYR A 246 12.79 -4.20 -1.16
C TYR A 246 12.74 -4.35 0.36
N SER A 247 12.13 -3.39 1.03
CA SER A 247 11.79 -3.45 2.45
C SER A 247 10.63 -2.51 2.74
N ARG A 248 9.78 -2.87 3.67
CA ARG A 248 8.77 -1.98 4.23
C ARG A 248 9.16 -1.47 5.61
N ASP A 249 10.28 -1.94 6.17
CA ASP A 249 10.84 -1.54 7.46
C ASP A 249 9.81 -1.60 8.62
N PHE A 250 8.85 -2.54 8.48
CA PHE A 250 7.74 -2.65 9.42
C PHE A 250 8.24 -3.01 10.81
N THR A 251 8.01 -2.10 11.75
CA THR A 251 8.49 -2.22 13.12
C THR A 251 7.39 -1.79 14.09
N VAL A 252 7.21 -2.58 15.14
CA VAL A 252 6.32 -2.29 16.27
C VAL A 252 7.15 -2.29 17.55
N CYS A 253 7.15 -1.20 18.29
CA CYS A 253 7.87 -1.07 19.57
C CYS A 253 6.89 -0.84 20.72
N GLY A 254 6.93 -1.72 21.70
CA GLY A 254 6.10 -1.65 22.89
C GLY A 254 6.93 -1.82 24.19
N THR A 255 6.27 -1.66 25.32
CA THR A 255 6.92 -1.70 26.65
C THR A 255 7.35 -3.09 27.11
N LYS A 256 6.89 -4.15 26.41
CA LYS A 256 7.22 -5.56 26.73
C LYS A 256 7.87 -6.31 25.58
N GLY A 257 7.99 -5.70 24.41
CA GLY A 257 8.61 -6.33 23.27
C GLY A 257 8.48 -5.51 21.99
N MET A 258 9.11 -6.02 20.95
CA MET A 258 9.09 -5.42 19.62
C MET A 258 9.07 -6.48 18.53
N TYR A 259 8.66 -6.07 17.33
CA TYR A 259 8.89 -6.78 16.10
C TYR A 259 9.63 -5.88 15.11
N GLU A 260 10.52 -6.44 14.32
CA GLU A 260 11.23 -5.78 13.24
C GLU A 260 11.29 -6.67 11.99
N GLU A 261 10.91 -6.11 10.84
CA GLU A 261 10.81 -6.83 9.56
C GLU A 261 12.17 -7.22 8.97
N GLU A 262 13.18 -6.33 9.00
CA GLU A 262 14.43 -6.57 8.28
C GLU A 262 15.19 -7.82 8.75
N ASN A 263 15.06 -8.14 10.02
CA ASN A 263 15.62 -9.36 10.61
C ASN A 263 14.53 -10.40 10.91
N ASP A 264 13.28 -10.16 10.52
CA ASP A 264 12.09 -11.00 10.80
C ASP A 264 12.09 -11.47 12.28
N THR A 265 12.20 -10.53 13.19
CA THR A 265 12.51 -10.80 14.60
C THR A 265 11.43 -10.28 15.54
N VAL A 266 10.99 -11.13 16.45
CA VAL A 266 10.24 -10.78 17.67
C VAL A 266 11.21 -10.79 18.85
N PHE A 267 11.30 -9.69 19.58
CA PHE A 267 12.07 -9.57 20.80
C PHE A 267 11.16 -9.26 21.99
N LEU A 268 11.16 -10.10 23.00
CA LEU A 268 10.31 -9.95 24.20
C LEU A 268 11.15 -9.70 25.45
N ASP A 269 10.69 -8.78 26.30
CA ASP A 269 11.32 -8.45 27.59
C ASP A 269 11.55 -9.71 28.44
N LYS A 270 12.71 -9.79 29.06
CA LYS A 270 13.14 -10.89 29.96
C LYS A 270 13.26 -12.27 29.32
N LYS A 271 13.13 -12.39 27.99
CA LYS A 271 13.32 -13.66 27.29
C LYS A 271 14.79 -13.98 27.06
N TYR A 272 15.62 -12.95 26.92
CA TYR A 272 17.04 -13.07 26.61
C TYR A 272 17.91 -12.43 27.69
N THR A 273 19.14 -12.92 27.83
CA THR A 273 20.15 -12.31 28.68
C THR A 273 20.82 -11.12 27.97
N MET A 274 21.40 -10.20 28.74
CA MET A 274 22.14 -9.06 28.17
C MET A 274 23.28 -9.52 27.23
N MET A 275 23.91 -10.67 27.50
CA MET A 275 24.97 -11.22 26.64
C MET A 275 24.39 -11.72 25.29
N GLU A 276 23.25 -12.39 25.31
CA GLU A 276 22.56 -12.84 24.08
C GLU A 276 22.13 -11.65 23.24
N GLU A 277 21.57 -10.61 23.87
CA GLU A 277 21.15 -9.40 23.18
C GLU A 277 22.32 -8.66 22.50
N MET A 278 23.46 -8.55 23.17
CA MET A 278 24.60 -7.75 22.69
C MET A 278 25.49 -8.49 21.68
N PHE A 279 25.70 -9.79 21.85
CA PHE A 279 26.78 -10.49 21.16
C PHE A 279 26.37 -11.67 20.28
N PHE A 280 25.32 -12.38 20.62
CA PHE A 280 24.98 -13.62 19.91
C PHE A 280 23.88 -13.45 18.86
N LYS A 281 22.85 -12.64 19.14
CA LYS A 281 21.71 -12.35 18.22
C LYS A 281 21.10 -13.59 17.56
N ASP A 282 21.13 -14.72 18.25
CA ASP A 282 20.61 -16.01 17.79
C ASP A 282 19.07 -16.00 17.61
N PHE A 283 18.44 -14.92 18.12
CA PHE A 283 17.00 -14.68 17.96
C PHE A 283 16.61 -14.04 16.61
N TRP A 284 17.56 -13.61 15.78
CA TRP A 284 17.23 -13.09 14.46
C TRP A 284 16.53 -14.16 13.60
N GLY A 285 15.48 -13.76 12.89
CA GLY A 285 14.67 -14.66 12.08
C GLY A 285 13.73 -15.57 12.88
N ASN A 286 13.50 -15.26 14.17
CA ASN A 286 12.67 -16.08 15.05
C ASN A 286 11.18 -15.84 14.94
N ALA A 287 10.71 -14.89 14.10
CA ALA A 287 9.29 -14.57 14.01
C ALA A 287 8.43 -15.78 13.62
N LYS A 288 8.98 -16.72 12.84
CA LYS A 288 8.32 -17.98 12.51
C LYS A 288 7.95 -18.84 13.72
N ASP A 289 8.71 -18.73 14.83
CA ASP A 289 8.48 -19.52 16.04
C ASP A 289 7.23 -19.04 16.81
N TYR A 290 6.69 -17.89 16.43
CA TYR A 290 5.48 -17.29 16.99
C TYR A 290 4.25 -17.49 16.13
N GLU A 291 4.38 -18.06 14.92
CA GLU A 291 3.28 -18.22 13.96
C GLU A 291 2.17 -19.11 14.50
N GLU A 292 2.50 -20.26 15.07
CA GLU A 292 1.49 -21.21 15.59
C GLU A 292 0.58 -20.54 16.63
N GLU A 293 1.18 -19.78 17.55
CA GLU A 293 0.46 -19.14 18.65
C GLU A 293 -0.26 -17.86 18.21
N TYR A 294 0.40 -17.01 17.39
CA TYR A 294 -0.06 -15.65 17.10
C TYR A 294 -0.52 -15.39 15.67
N ASP A 295 -0.50 -16.35 14.76
CA ASP A 295 -1.13 -16.13 13.46
C ASP A 295 -2.58 -15.67 13.63
N HIS A 296 -2.92 -14.61 12.92
CA HIS A 296 -4.26 -14.04 12.98
C HIS A 296 -5.31 -15.02 12.45
N PRO A 297 -6.53 -15.07 13.01
CA PRO A 297 -7.58 -15.97 12.55
C PRO A 297 -7.88 -15.89 11.04
N ILE A 298 -7.80 -14.69 10.46
CA ILE A 298 -7.95 -14.50 9.00
C ILE A 298 -6.88 -15.29 8.24
N TRP A 299 -5.63 -15.26 8.69
CA TRP A 299 -4.53 -15.96 8.03
C TRP A 299 -4.63 -17.47 8.23
N LYS A 300 -4.98 -17.93 9.44
CA LYS A 300 -5.23 -19.35 9.73
C LYS A 300 -6.31 -19.90 8.80
N LYS A 301 -7.43 -19.19 8.68
CA LYS A 301 -8.50 -19.58 7.76
C LYS A 301 -8.06 -19.60 6.30
N PHE A 302 -7.28 -18.63 5.85
CA PHE A 302 -6.73 -18.57 4.50
C PHE A 302 -5.90 -19.81 4.18
N LEU A 303 -5.05 -20.27 5.12
CA LEU A 303 -4.25 -21.48 4.97
C LEU A 303 -5.14 -22.76 4.93
N GLU A 304 -6.18 -22.82 5.77
CA GLU A 304 -7.14 -23.93 5.81
C GLU A 304 -7.93 -24.05 4.51
N ASP A 305 -8.35 -22.93 3.93
CA ASP A 305 -9.10 -22.88 2.68
C ASP A 305 -8.23 -23.29 1.45
N GLY A 306 -6.92 -23.45 1.63
CA GLY A 306 -6.00 -23.90 0.58
C GLY A 306 -5.83 -22.90 -0.57
N VAL A 307 -6.21 -21.65 -0.38
CA VAL A 307 -6.04 -20.60 -1.38
C VAL A 307 -4.57 -20.23 -1.42
N GLN A 308 -3.91 -20.48 -2.55
CA GLN A 308 -2.57 -20.00 -2.76
C GLN A 308 -2.65 -18.52 -3.13
N GLY A 309 -2.09 -17.69 -2.26
CA GLY A 309 -2.06 -16.25 -2.46
C GLY A 309 -1.25 -15.87 -3.68
N GLY A 310 -1.67 -14.79 -4.32
CA GLY A 310 -0.87 -14.05 -5.26
C GLY A 310 0.08 -13.08 -4.54
N HIS A 311 0.51 -12.08 -5.25
CA HIS A 311 1.34 -11.01 -4.71
C HIS A 311 0.52 -10.14 -3.73
N GLY A 312 0.86 -10.23 -2.46
CA GLY A 312 0.25 -9.46 -1.36
C GLY A 312 -0.98 -10.08 -0.75
#